data_a7ecc0762529714115d62d0071ebb413
#
_entry.id   a7ecc0762529714115d62d0071ebb413
#
_cell.length_a   1.000
_cell.length_b   1.000
_cell.length_c   1.000
_cell.angle_alpha   90.00
_cell.angle_beta   90.00
_cell.angle_gamma   90.00
#
_symmetry.space_group_name_H-M   'P 1'
#
loop_
_entity.id
_entity.type
_entity.pdbx_description
1 polymer ?
#
loop_
_entity_poly.entity_id
_entity_poly.type
_entity_poly.pdbx_seq_one_letter_code
_entity_poly.pdbx_strand_id
1 'polypeptide(L)'
;MLPLFGDSDPDGPRDVLEGRLLCVSHRALHGGLDVVVDLGLWGREERAALADLARHTGAHCEVRHCHVEEEERRARIDRRWVESPSTTFSMTEDDHAGNLAVFQAPEEDELAGQHAPRPPAPYERWAAWAAERWPSLPSWDRPENSGAQPPGPT
;
A
#
# COMPACT_ATOMS: atom_id res chain seq x y z
N MET A 1 -4.80 -10.39 -7.32
CA MET A 1 -3.65 -11.16 -6.80
C MET A 1 -3.92 -12.65 -6.60
N LEU A 2 -5.14 -13.06 -6.29
CA LEU A 2 -5.54 -14.48 -6.20
C LEU A 2 -5.02 -15.37 -7.37
N PRO A 3 -5.10 -14.96 -8.65
CA PRO A 3 -4.57 -15.78 -9.74
C PRO A 3 -3.06 -16.07 -9.66
N LEU A 4 -2.31 -15.28 -8.92
CA LEU A 4 -0.87 -15.44 -8.75
C LEU A 4 -0.48 -16.25 -7.52
N PHE A 5 -1.29 -16.20 -6.46
CA PHE A 5 -0.91 -16.72 -5.14
C PHE A 5 -1.86 -17.77 -4.57
N GLY A 6 -3.03 -18.01 -5.20
CA GLY A 6 -4.03 -18.97 -4.73
C GLY A 6 -4.85 -18.42 -3.57
N ASP A 7 -4.36 -18.52 -2.34
CA ASP A 7 -5.01 -18.00 -1.15
C ASP A 7 -4.51 -16.60 -0.78
N SER A 8 -5.35 -15.84 -0.06
CA SER A 8 -4.94 -14.60 0.57
C SER A 8 -4.11 -14.93 1.81
N ASP A 9 -2.80 -15.02 1.65
CA ASP A 9 -1.88 -15.04 2.78
C ASP A 9 -1.48 -13.58 3.09
N PRO A 10 -1.97 -12.98 4.19
CA PRO A 10 -1.71 -11.59 4.50
C PRO A 10 -0.24 -11.30 4.80
N ASP A 11 0.51 -12.30 5.27
CA ASP A 11 1.90 -12.14 5.74
C ASP A 11 2.92 -12.77 4.77
N GLY A 12 2.53 -13.00 3.51
CA GLY A 12 3.34 -13.77 2.60
C GLY A 12 3.66 -13.08 1.27
N PRO A 13 3.51 -13.82 0.15
CA PRO A 13 3.88 -13.34 -1.18
C PRO A 13 3.19 -12.05 -1.60
N ARG A 14 2.02 -11.73 -1.04
CA ARG A 14 1.27 -10.51 -1.31
C ARG A 14 2.06 -9.27 -0.86
N ASP A 15 2.55 -9.26 0.37
CA ASP A 15 3.29 -8.13 0.94
C ASP A 15 4.60 -7.89 0.21
N VAL A 16 5.25 -8.97 -0.22
CA VAL A 16 6.44 -8.90 -1.08
C VAL A 16 6.10 -8.29 -2.45
N LEU A 17 4.97 -8.67 -3.07
CA LEU A 17 4.55 -8.09 -4.34
C LEU A 17 4.19 -6.62 -4.20
N GLU A 18 3.41 -6.27 -3.18
CA GLU A 18 3.06 -4.87 -2.88
C GLU A 18 4.32 -4.01 -2.71
N GLY A 19 5.28 -4.48 -1.93
CA GLY A 19 6.56 -3.79 -1.76
C GLY A 19 7.34 -3.60 -3.07
N ARG A 20 7.29 -4.57 -3.98
CA ARG A 20 7.89 -4.45 -5.33
C ARG A 20 7.18 -3.40 -6.19
N LEU A 21 5.85 -3.36 -6.16
CA LEU A 21 5.07 -2.35 -6.87
C LEU A 21 5.33 -0.95 -6.30
N LEU A 22 5.40 -0.83 -4.98
CA LEU A 22 5.76 0.42 -4.31
C LEU A 22 7.19 0.87 -4.63
N CYS A 23 8.14 -0.06 -4.79
CA CYS A 23 9.50 0.25 -5.25
C CYS A 23 9.50 0.85 -6.67
N VAL A 24 8.68 0.31 -7.58
CA VAL A 24 8.52 0.87 -8.93
C VAL A 24 7.87 2.26 -8.85
N SER A 25 6.83 2.43 -8.03
CA SER A 25 6.17 3.71 -7.79
C SER A 25 7.14 4.77 -7.26
N HIS A 26 7.96 4.41 -6.29
CA HIS A 26 8.99 5.29 -5.73
C HIS A 26 9.99 5.77 -6.80
N ARG A 27 10.45 4.86 -7.66
CA ARG A 27 11.35 5.22 -8.77
C ARG A 27 10.68 6.12 -9.80
N ALA A 28 9.40 5.88 -10.10
CA ALA A 28 8.63 6.71 -11.03
C ALA A 28 8.48 8.14 -10.49
N LEU A 29 8.18 8.29 -9.19
CA LEU A 29 8.12 9.59 -8.52
C LEU A 29 9.47 10.33 -8.59
N HIS A 30 10.60 9.65 -8.34
CA HIS A 30 11.93 10.23 -8.51
C HIS A 30 12.21 10.67 -9.96
N GLY A 31 11.62 9.99 -10.93
CA GLY A 31 11.67 10.37 -12.35
C GLY A 31 10.73 11.50 -12.74
N GLY A 32 9.98 12.08 -11.78
CA GLY A 32 9.04 13.18 -12.01
C GLY A 32 7.71 12.74 -12.63
N LEU A 33 7.35 11.47 -12.52
CA LEU A 33 6.08 10.93 -13.02
C LEU A 33 5.02 10.95 -11.92
N ASP A 34 3.77 11.19 -12.29
CA ASP A 34 2.62 11.00 -11.42
C ASP A 34 2.32 9.50 -11.27
N VAL A 35 1.94 9.07 -10.06
CA VAL A 35 1.65 7.68 -9.75
C VAL A 35 0.31 7.56 -9.05
N VAL A 36 -0.49 6.60 -9.46
CA VAL A 36 -1.70 6.18 -8.75
C VAL A 36 -1.44 4.80 -8.13
N VAL A 37 -1.57 4.71 -6.81
CA VAL A 37 -1.47 3.45 -6.07
C VAL A 37 -2.87 2.97 -5.73
N ASP A 38 -3.32 1.92 -6.43
CA ASP A 38 -4.61 1.25 -6.17
C ASP A 38 -4.34 -0.11 -5.52
N LEU A 39 -4.12 -0.07 -4.21
CA LEU A 39 -3.88 -1.23 -3.36
C LEU A 39 -4.88 -1.24 -2.18
N GLY A 40 -5.00 -2.38 -1.51
CA GLY A 40 -5.80 -2.50 -0.30
C GLY A 40 -5.13 -1.84 0.91
N LEU A 41 -5.07 -0.51 0.93
CA LEU A 41 -4.48 0.30 2.02
C LEU A 41 -5.51 0.47 3.15
N TRP A 42 -5.71 -0.57 3.93
CA TRP A 42 -6.78 -0.66 4.91
C TRP A 42 -6.46 0.06 6.21
N GLY A 43 -5.18 0.09 6.58
CA GLY A 43 -4.68 0.72 7.80
C GLY A 43 -4.28 2.18 7.58
N ARG A 44 -4.47 3.01 8.61
CA ARG A 44 -3.99 4.40 8.63
C ARG A 44 -2.47 4.46 8.49
N GLU A 45 -1.78 3.51 9.12
CA GLU A 45 -0.32 3.42 9.08
C GLU A 45 0.21 3.17 7.66
N GLU A 46 -0.47 2.35 6.88
CA GLU A 46 -0.09 2.09 5.49
C GLU A 46 -0.17 3.37 4.65
N ARG A 47 -1.26 4.12 4.79
CA ARG A 47 -1.47 5.38 4.08
C ARG A 47 -0.47 6.45 4.54
N ALA A 48 -0.21 6.53 5.85
CA ALA A 48 0.77 7.45 6.42
C ALA A 48 2.20 7.15 5.94
N ALA A 49 2.58 5.87 5.86
CA ALA A 49 3.88 5.46 5.34
C ALA A 49 4.06 5.84 3.85
N LEU A 50 3.01 5.69 3.03
CA LEU A 50 3.06 6.10 1.62
C LEU A 50 3.09 7.62 1.46
N ALA A 51 2.39 8.38 2.30
CA ALA A 51 2.49 9.84 2.32
C ALA A 51 3.90 10.30 2.71
N ASP A 52 4.55 9.62 3.65
CA ASP A 52 5.95 9.88 4.01
C ASP A 52 6.91 9.57 2.86
N LEU A 53 6.73 8.43 2.17
CA LEU A 53 7.52 8.07 1.00
C LEU A 53 7.38 9.12 -0.12
N ALA A 54 6.16 9.53 -0.43
CA ALA A 54 5.92 10.56 -1.45
C ALA A 54 6.64 11.88 -1.09
N ARG A 55 6.53 12.32 0.16
CA ARG A 55 7.20 13.53 0.66
C ARG A 55 8.72 13.46 0.51
N HIS A 56 9.34 12.30 0.73
CA HIS A 56 10.78 12.13 0.54
C HIS A 56 11.22 12.23 -0.92
N THR A 57 10.32 11.99 -1.86
CA THR A 57 10.58 12.23 -3.30
C THR A 57 10.25 13.66 -3.75
N GLY A 58 9.73 14.49 -2.86
CA GLY A 58 9.23 15.82 -3.17
C GLY A 58 7.84 15.83 -3.84
N ALA A 59 7.18 14.67 -3.89
CA ALA A 59 5.84 14.53 -4.45
C ALA A 59 4.75 14.92 -3.43
N HIS A 60 3.61 15.39 -3.96
CA HIS A 60 2.39 15.56 -3.19
C HIS A 60 1.62 14.24 -3.15
N CYS A 61 1.10 13.88 -1.97
CA CYS A 61 0.27 12.69 -1.80
C CYS A 61 -1.18 13.10 -1.53
N GLU A 62 -2.10 12.50 -2.27
CA GLU A 62 -3.54 12.68 -2.08
C GLU A 62 -4.19 11.32 -1.83
N VAL A 63 -4.98 11.22 -0.76
CA VAL A 63 -5.79 10.04 -0.46
C VAL A 63 -7.17 10.23 -1.05
N ARG A 64 -7.61 9.26 -1.88
CA ARG A 64 -8.96 9.24 -2.43
C ARG A 64 -9.73 8.03 -1.91
N HIS A 65 -10.72 8.29 -1.07
CA HIS A 65 -11.59 7.26 -0.52
C HIS A 65 -12.82 7.06 -1.40
N CYS A 66 -12.87 5.90 -2.07
CA CYS A 66 -14.04 5.48 -2.83
C CYS A 66 -15.06 4.82 -1.88
N HIS A 67 -15.78 5.64 -1.12
CA HIS A 67 -16.79 5.14 -0.17
C HIS A 67 -17.91 4.40 -0.91
N VAL A 68 -18.32 3.26 -0.36
CA VAL A 68 -19.46 2.47 -0.80
C VAL A 68 -20.20 1.98 0.44
N GLU A 69 -21.52 2.15 0.45
CA GLU A 69 -22.36 1.62 1.52
C GLU A 69 -22.22 0.10 1.63
N GLU A 70 -22.30 -0.42 2.86
CA GLU A 70 -22.02 -1.83 3.16
C GLU A 70 -22.94 -2.78 2.35
N GLU A 71 -24.22 -2.46 2.22
CA GLU A 71 -25.15 -3.26 1.45
C GLU A 71 -24.75 -3.35 -0.04
N GLU A 72 -24.40 -2.23 -0.64
CA GLU A 72 -23.93 -2.18 -2.03
C GLU A 72 -22.58 -2.88 -2.19
N ARG A 73 -21.69 -2.75 -1.21
CA ARG A 73 -20.40 -3.45 -1.20
C ARG A 73 -20.59 -4.96 -1.23
N ARG A 74 -21.47 -5.49 -0.39
CA ARG A 74 -21.83 -6.92 -0.35
C ARG A 74 -22.44 -7.37 -1.68
N ALA A 75 -23.42 -6.65 -2.19
CA ALA A 75 -24.05 -6.96 -3.47
C ALA A 75 -23.04 -7.00 -4.63
N ARG A 76 -22.05 -6.12 -4.64
CA ARG A 76 -20.97 -6.13 -5.65
C ARG A 76 -20.05 -7.35 -5.52
N ILE A 77 -19.75 -7.78 -4.29
CA ILE A 77 -18.93 -8.97 -4.03
C ILE A 77 -19.65 -10.22 -4.51
N ASP A 78 -20.92 -10.39 -4.15
CA ASP A 78 -21.73 -11.55 -4.53
C ASP A 78 -21.89 -11.61 -6.05
N ARG A 79 -22.21 -10.48 -6.69
CA ARG A 79 -22.30 -10.41 -8.15
C ARG A 79 -20.99 -10.80 -8.81
N ARG A 80 -19.86 -10.30 -8.34
CA ARG A 80 -18.53 -10.64 -8.89
C ARG A 80 -18.22 -12.12 -8.73
N TRP A 81 -18.60 -12.73 -7.62
CA TRP A 81 -18.46 -14.16 -7.42
C TRP A 81 -19.25 -14.97 -8.45
N VAL A 82 -20.49 -14.57 -8.75
CA VAL A 82 -21.31 -15.22 -9.76
C VAL A 82 -20.77 -15.02 -11.19
N GLU A 83 -20.34 -13.81 -11.52
CA GLU A 83 -19.90 -13.45 -12.86
C GLU A 83 -18.48 -13.93 -13.20
N SER A 84 -17.60 -14.01 -12.22
CA SER A 84 -16.18 -14.28 -12.43
C SER A 84 -15.55 -15.11 -11.31
N PRO A 85 -16.03 -16.32 -11.04
CA PRO A 85 -15.58 -17.14 -9.91
C PRO A 85 -14.10 -17.55 -9.99
N SER A 86 -13.51 -17.55 -11.19
CA SER A 86 -12.09 -17.88 -11.40
C SER A 86 -11.12 -16.77 -10.99
N THR A 87 -11.62 -15.54 -10.79
CA THR A 87 -10.79 -14.37 -10.47
C THR A 87 -11.07 -13.79 -9.09
N THR A 88 -12.00 -14.38 -8.35
CA THR A 88 -12.43 -13.94 -7.03
C THR A 88 -12.67 -15.15 -6.13
N PHE A 89 -13.11 -14.91 -4.91
CA PHE A 89 -13.47 -15.95 -3.94
C PHE A 89 -14.81 -15.61 -3.30
N SER A 90 -15.51 -16.64 -2.82
CA SER A 90 -16.70 -16.48 -2.01
C SER A 90 -16.34 -15.90 -0.65
N MET A 91 -17.12 -14.95 -0.17
CA MET A 91 -16.95 -14.38 1.18
C MET A 91 -18.08 -14.85 2.08
N THR A 92 -17.74 -15.29 3.27
CA THR A 92 -18.68 -15.62 4.34
C THR A 92 -19.04 -14.37 5.15
N GLU A 93 -20.05 -14.48 6.02
CA GLU A 93 -20.38 -13.40 6.97
C GLU A 93 -19.21 -13.07 7.91
N ASP A 94 -18.46 -14.09 8.33
CA ASP A 94 -17.28 -13.89 9.17
C ASP A 94 -16.16 -13.14 8.41
N ASP A 95 -15.98 -13.41 7.12
CA ASP A 95 -15.04 -12.66 6.28
C ASP A 95 -15.45 -11.19 6.14
N HIS A 96 -16.74 -10.92 5.95
CA HIS A 96 -17.26 -9.56 5.90
C HIS A 96 -17.04 -8.81 7.22
N ALA A 97 -17.36 -9.47 8.36
CA ALA A 97 -17.16 -8.89 9.68
C ALA A 97 -15.68 -8.66 9.99
N GLY A 98 -14.82 -9.62 9.66
CA GLY A 98 -13.37 -9.53 9.82
C GLY A 98 -12.79 -8.37 9.02
N ASN A 99 -13.20 -8.20 7.77
CA ASN A 99 -12.76 -7.10 6.92
C ASN A 99 -13.17 -5.73 7.47
N LEU A 100 -14.40 -5.61 7.98
CA LEU A 100 -14.87 -4.37 8.61
C LEU A 100 -14.11 -4.05 9.90
N ALA A 101 -13.72 -5.07 10.67
CA ALA A 101 -12.99 -4.88 11.93
C ALA A 101 -11.56 -4.34 11.73
N VAL A 102 -10.93 -4.64 10.59
CA VAL A 102 -9.56 -4.20 10.29
C VAL A 102 -9.49 -2.96 9.40
N PHE A 103 -10.57 -2.63 8.70
CA PHE A 103 -10.60 -1.45 7.84
C PHE A 103 -10.73 -0.17 8.67
N GLN A 104 -9.79 0.73 8.49
CA GLN A 104 -9.79 2.08 9.08
C GLN A 104 -10.10 3.10 7.99
N ALA A 105 -11.31 3.65 8.00
CA ALA A 105 -11.67 4.70 7.04
C ALA A 105 -10.71 5.90 7.17
N PRO A 106 -10.31 6.51 6.03
CA PRO A 106 -9.50 7.72 6.08
C PRO A 106 -10.20 8.83 6.84
N GLU A 107 -9.45 9.51 7.71
CA GLU A 107 -9.93 10.66 8.47
C GLU A 107 -9.79 11.96 7.68
N GLU A 108 -10.40 13.03 8.15
CA GLU A 108 -10.41 14.32 7.46
C GLU A 108 -9.00 14.88 7.23
N ASP A 109 -8.07 14.68 8.16
CA ASP A 109 -6.68 15.12 8.05
C ASP A 109 -5.92 14.37 6.94
N GLU A 110 -6.19 13.07 6.77
CA GLU A 110 -5.63 12.27 5.67
C GLU A 110 -6.15 12.74 4.31
N LEU A 111 -7.48 12.97 4.22
CA LEU A 111 -8.13 13.45 3.00
C LEU A 111 -7.71 14.89 2.64
N ALA A 112 -7.37 15.70 3.63
CA ALA A 112 -6.84 17.05 3.44
C ALA A 112 -5.34 17.09 3.08
N GLY A 113 -4.67 15.93 2.97
CA GLY A 113 -3.24 15.85 2.67
C GLY A 113 -2.35 16.39 3.80
N GLN A 114 -2.85 16.37 5.04
CA GLN A 114 -2.09 16.82 6.19
C GLN A 114 -0.95 15.85 6.51
N HIS A 115 0.02 16.33 7.27
CA HIS A 115 1.21 15.55 7.61
C HIS A 115 0.85 14.23 8.28
N ALA A 116 1.47 13.16 7.80
CA ALA A 116 1.40 11.86 8.43
C ALA A 116 1.83 11.95 9.90
N PRO A 117 1.10 11.33 10.83
CA PRO A 117 1.51 11.25 12.22
C PRO A 117 2.86 10.54 12.36
N ARG A 118 3.42 10.53 13.56
CA ARG A 118 4.61 9.71 13.82
C ARG A 118 4.25 8.23 13.66
N PRO A 119 5.21 7.39 13.21
CA PRO A 119 4.99 5.95 13.16
C PRO A 119 4.68 5.40 14.56
N PRO A 120 3.95 4.27 14.65
CA PRO A 120 3.67 3.64 15.94
C PRO A 120 4.96 3.11 16.58
N ALA A 121 4.98 3.01 17.91
CA ALA A 121 6.07 2.34 18.61
C ALA A 121 6.14 0.85 18.18
N PRO A 122 7.34 0.27 18.02
CA PRO A 122 8.65 0.81 18.40
C PRO A 122 9.38 1.61 17.30
N TYR A 123 8.73 1.94 16.20
CA TYR A 123 9.39 2.55 15.05
C TYR A 123 9.63 4.05 15.25
N GLU A 124 10.83 4.49 14.95
CA GLU A 124 11.20 5.91 14.96
C GLU A 124 10.88 6.61 13.62
N ARG A 125 10.81 5.85 12.54
CA ARG A 125 10.66 6.35 11.15
C ARG A 125 9.72 5.46 10.35
N TRP A 126 8.97 6.08 9.44
CA TRP A 126 8.04 5.36 8.56
C TRP A 126 8.74 4.37 7.63
N ALA A 127 9.95 4.67 7.17
CA ALA A 127 10.71 3.74 6.34
C ALA A 127 11.07 2.43 7.08
N ALA A 128 11.27 2.48 8.40
CA ALA A 128 11.51 1.28 9.21
C ALA A 128 10.24 0.44 9.37
N TRP A 129 9.11 1.08 9.64
CA TRP A 129 7.80 0.42 9.71
C TRP A 129 7.43 -0.23 8.37
N ALA A 130 7.60 0.49 7.28
CA ALA A 130 7.27 0.02 5.95
C ALA A 130 8.16 -1.15 5.48
N ALA A 131 9.43 -1.20 5.92
CA ALA A 131 10.31 -2.32 5.61
C ALA A 131 9.85 -3.64 6.25
N GLU A 132 9.14 -3.57 7.37
CA GLU A 132 8.52 -4.74 7.99
C GLU A 132 7.19 -5.08 7.29
N ARG A 133 6.35 -4.07 7.04
CA ARG A 133 5.05 -4.27 6.36
C ARG A 133 5.20 -4.71 4.91
N TRP A 134 6.21 -4.21 4.21
CA TRP A 134 6.53 -4.54 2.81
C TRP A 134 7.99 -4.93 2.65
N PRO A 135 8.37 -6.18 2.94
CA PRO A 135 9.77 -6.58 3.06
C PRO A 135 10.64 -6.38 1.81
N SER A 136 10.02 -6.23 0.64
CA SER A 136 10.73 -5.97 -0.63
C SER A 136 10.84 -4.49 -0.99
N LEU A 137 10.28 -3.58 -0.18
CA LEU A 137 10.40 -2.15 -0.38
C LEU A 137 11.71 -1.65 0.24
N PRO A 138 12.62 -1.07 -0.56
CA PRO A 138 13.84 -0.48 -0.03
C PRO A 138 13.55 0.70 0.90
N SER A 139 14.38 0.90 1.91
CA SER A 139 14.28 2.08 2.77
C SER A 139 14.57 3.34 1.94
N TRP A 140 13.66 4.32 1.99
CA TRP A 140 13.77 5.59 1.24
C TRP A 140 14.48 6.70 2.02
N ASP A 141 14.79 6.49 3.29
CA ASP A 141 15.52 7.43 4.14
C ASP A 141 17.01 7.11 4.25
N ARG A 142 17.49 6.09 3.51
CA ARG A 142 18.91 5.94 3.27
C ARG A 142 19.35 6.96 2.25
N PRO A 143 20.41 7.75 2.53
CA PRO A 143 21.04 8.50 1.46
C PRO A 143 21.44 7.49 0.37
N GLU A 144 20.91 7.69 -0.85
CA GLU A 144 21.41 6.94 -1.99
C GLU A 144 22.93 7.10 -1.99
N ASN A 145 23.65 5.98 -1.91
CA ASN A 145 25.10 5.96 -1.98
C ASN A 145 25.48 6.46 -3.38
N SER A 146 25.55 7.79 -3.50
CA SER A 146 26.07 8.48 -4.67
C SER A 146 27.55 8.11 -4.77
N GLY A 147 27.87 7.04 -5.53
CA GLY A 147 29.26 6.74 -5.77
C GLY A 147 29.64 5.29 -5.95
N ALA A 148 28.91 4.51 -6.72
CA ALA A 148 29.59 3.47 -7.49
C ALA A 148 30.10 4.12 -8.77
N GLN A 149 31.24 4.81 -8.69
CA GLN A 149 32.00 5.22 -9.85
C GLN A 149 32.43 3.93 -10.59
N PRO A 150 32.05 3.73 -11.86
CA PRO A 150 32.50 2.55 -12.59
C PRO A 150 34.04 2.57 -12.63
N PRO A 151 34.71 1.42 -12.50
CA PRO A 151 36.15 1.37 -12.65
C PRO A 151 36.53 1.91 -14.03
N GLY A 152 37.40 2.90 -14.05
CA GLY A 152 37.94 3.47 -15.28
C GLY A 152 38.59 2.39 -16.15
N PRO A 153 38.57 2.52 -17.48
CA PRO A 153 39.22 1.58 -18.36
C PRO A 153 40.72 1.58 -18.13
N THR A 154 41.28 0.39 -17.87
CA THR A 154 42.73 0.11 -17.92
C THR A 154 43.19 0.06 -19.34
#